data_0f0728290306d1e96b394e1ba0875aa8
#
_entry.id   0f0728290306d1e96b394e1ba0875aa8
#
_cell.length_a   1.000
_cell.length_b   1.000
_cell.length_c   1.000
_cell.angle_alpha   90.00
_cell.angle_beta   90.00
_cell.angle_gamma   90.00
#
_symmetry.space_group_name_H-M   'P 1'
#
loop_
_entity.id
_entity.type
_entity.pdbx_description
1 polymer ?
#
loop_
_entity_poly.entity_id
_entity_poly.type
_entity_poly.pdbx_seq_one_letter_code
_entity_poly.pdbx_strand_id
1 'polypeptide(L)'
;MAGDAERARPVPPPSSGFSTPPPDRAPAPGGAGGVPHQDAVHPWLASYPPGVDWGALPVPATLPEMLRHAVARFGERPCLDFFGRGWTYAQLGAQVDRAAEGFRRLGVRKGTHVGLCMPNCPFYVISYFAVLKAGGVVVNFNPLHMPMELSAQARASDTRIMVVLDLEPMLERVLGLLRRPGREDGPLRHVVACRFAGALPALKGIGFRLARRASIGTVPRHDPQVTLFDTLLEAPPLGDGPAITPGDVAVLQFTGGTTGRPKGAVLTHANLTANLEQVRCWFHECREGEERLLAVLPFFHVFAMTVALNAGLAWGAEIVLLPRYDQASFRTALRRKPPTLLPGVPTLFKAILDAGTPRAMLSSVRFCISGGAPLPLEVKHDFEAASGCVLVEGYGLTEASPVCFCNPLVGENRAGSIGLPLPGVEAEIRALDDPGRALLPGERGELCVRGPNVMQGYWGEPEETARVLLPDGFLRTGDVGIMAPDGYVTLVDRIKDIILCSGFNVYPRAIEEALYTHPDVAAATVLGMPDPYRGESPAAFVQPRPGASLTMEDLHAFLAERLSPIERPRLIELREELPRTAVGKLSKTELRQELRERHPRGGA
;
A
#
# COMPACT_ATOMS: atom_id res chain seq x y z
N MET A 1 -13.79 -26.30 74.89
CA MET A 1 -13.32 -27.14 73.78
C MET A 1 -13.16 -26.24 72.57
N ALA A 2 -11.93 -26.00 72.23
CA ALA A 2 -11.50 -25.13 71.18
C ALA A 2 -11.66 -25.83 69.81
N GLY A 3 -12.18 -25.10 68.82
CA GLY A 3 -12.19 -25.53 67.45
C GLY A 3 -11.50 -24.48 66.60
N ASP A 4 -10.33 -24.84 66.05
CA ASP A 4 -9.44 -24.03 65.25
C ASP A 4 -10.10 -23.58 63.95
N ALA A 5 -10.12 -22.28 63.73
CA ALA A 5 -10.44 -21.64 62.46
C ALA A 5 -9.15 -21.45 61.65
N GLU A 6 -8.96 -22.34 60.68
CA GLU A 6 -7.86 -22.30 59.73
C GLU A 6 -8.04 -21.12 58.78
N ARG A 7 -7.20 -20.11 58.90
CA ARG A 7 -7.14 -18.93 58.03
C ARG A 7 -6.51 -19.33 56.71
N ALA A 8 -7.32 -19.37 55.64
CA ALA A 8 -6.86 -19.51 54.28
C ALA A 8 -5.95 -18.31 53.89
N ARG A 9 -4.72 -18.60 53.48
CA ARG A 9 -3.77 -17.63 52.91
C ARG A 9 -4.26 -17.21 51.53
N PRO A 10 -4.14 -15.91 51.16
CA PRO A 10 -4.48 -15.49 49.80
C PRO A 10 -3.48 -16.04 48.80
N VAL A 11 -4.00 -16.63 47.74
CA VAL A 11 -3.25 -17.06 46.57
C VAL A 11 -2.72 -15.82 45.84
N PRO A 12 -1.41 -15.73 45.51
CA PRO A 12 -0.89 -14.62 44.72
C PRO A 12 -1.44 -14.69 43.29
N PRO A 13 -1.65 -13.52 42.63
CA PRO A 13 -2.13 -13.50 41.25
C PRO A 13 -1.08 -14.12 40.31
N PRO A 14 -1.49 -14.74 39.18
CA PRO A 14 -0.56 -15.31 38.24
C PRO A 14 0.31 -14.20 37.63
N SER A 15 1.62 -14.38 37.76
CA SER A 15 2.62 -13.52 37.13
C SER A 15 2.43 -13.58 35.61
N SER A 16 2.11 -12.44 35.02
CA SER A 16 2.12 -12.24 33.56
C SER A 16 3.57 -12.24 33.07
N GLY A 17 4.12 -13.43 32.91
CA GLY A 17 5.39 -13.66 32.25
C GLY A 17 5.18 -13.64 30.73
N PHE A 18 5.10 -12.46 30.11
CA PHE A 18 5.43 -12.34 28.70
C PHE A 18 6.93 -12.21 28.61
N SER A 19 7.59 -13.34 28.36
CA SER A 19 8.99 -13.39 27.97
C SER A 19 9.14 -12.68 26.63
N THR A 20 9.86 -11.54 26.64
CA THR A 20 10.53 -11.01 25.45
C THR A 20 11.34 -12.12 24.80
N PRO A 21 11.34 -12.26 23.48
CA PRO A 21 12.26 -13.16 22.81
C PRO A 21 13.70 -12.76 23.18
N PRO A 22 14.61 -13.72 23.37
CA PRO A 22 15.96 -13.42 23.80
C PRO A 22 16.67 -12.55 22.77
N PRO A 23 17.45 -11.56 23.18
CA PRO A 23 18.39 -10.88 22.30
C PRO A 23 19.52 -11.88 21.95
N ASP A 24 20.04 -11.73 20.72
CA ASP A 24 21.27 -12.34 20.23
C ASP A 24 21.28 -13.87 20.00
N ARG A 25 20.88 -14.24 18.78
CA ARG A 25 21.67 -15.22 18.06
C ARG A 25 22.62 -14.49 17.12
N ALA A 26 23.84 -14.35 17.60
CA ALA A 26 24.98 -14.11 16.72
C ALA A 26 25.01 -15.17 15.61
N PRO A 27 25.39 -14.83 14.37
CA PRO A 27 25.54 -15.82 13.32
C PRO A 27 26.59 -16.84 13.75
N ALA A 28 26.23 -18.13 13.68
CA ALA A 28 27.12 -19.23 13.93
C ALA A 28 28.32 -19.15 12.96
N PRO A 29 29.56 -19.42 13.42
CA PRO A 29 30.72 -19.44 12.54
C PRO A 29 30.62 -20.63 11.57
N GLY A 30 30.92 -20.34 10.33
CA GLY A 30 30.98 -21.14 9.15
C GLY A 30 31.01 -22.65 9.26
N GLY A 31 29.97 -23.28 8.70
CA GLY A 31 30.06 -24.62 8.14
C GLY A 31 30.37 -24.49 6.64
N ALA A 32 31.60 -24.82 6.28
CA ALA A 32 32.04 -24.89 4.90
C ALA A 32 31.28 -25.99 4.15
N GLY A 33 30.69 -25.65 2.98
CA GLY A 33 30.20 -26.66 2.04
C GLY A 33 28.96 -26.27 1.23
N GLY A 34 28.64 -24.97 1.08
CA GLY A 34 27.74 -24.51 0.02
C GLY A 34 28.56 -24.08 -1.19
N VAL A 35 28.39 -24.77 -2.32
CA VAL A 35 28.95 -24.35 -3.62
C VAL A 35 28.45 -22.92 -3.83
N PRO A 36 29.33 -21.92 -4.05
CA PRO A 36 28.86 -20.60 -4.45
C PRO A 36 28.20 -20.78 -5.81
N HIS A 37 26.93 -20.35 -5.93
CA HIS A 37 26.32 -20.03 -7.21
C HIS A 37 27.10 -18.84 -7.80
N GLN A 38 28.31 -19.12 -8.29
CA GLN A 38 29.07 -18.24 -9.15
C GLN A 38 28.43 -18.35 -10.52
N ASP A 39 28.04 -17.18 -11.07
CA ASP A 39 27.67 -16.95 -12.47
C ASP A 39 26.25 -17.38 -12.92
N ALA A 40 25.23 -17.25 -12.09
CA ALA A 40 23.91 -17.07 -12.65
C ALA A 40 23.85 -15.64 -13.24
N VAL A 41 24.08 -15.52 -14.53
CA VAL A 41 23.87 -14.27 -15.28
C VAL A 41 22.38 -13.94 -15.12
N HIS A 42 22.08 -12.91 -14.33
CA HIS A 42 20.70 -12.47 -14.16
C HIS A 42 20.19 -12.00 -15.53
N PRO A 43 19.13 -12.61 -16.07
CA PRO A 43 18.71 -12.37 -17.46
C PRO A 43 18.33 -10.92 -17.73
N TRP A 44 17.88 -10.19 -16.72
CA TRP A 44 17.47 -8.78 -16.82
C TRP A 44 18.63 -7.79 -16.96
N LEU A 45 19.87 -8.16 -16.64
CA LEU A 45 21.01 -7.23 -16.65
C LEU A 45 21.31 -6.68 -18.04
N ALA A 46 21.09 -7.48 -19.10
CA ALA A 46 21.28 -7.04 -20.48
C ALA A 46 20.24 -5.97 -20.92
N SER A 47 19.10 -5.93 -20.24
CA SER A 47 17.99 -5.00 -20.54
C SER A 47 17.91 -3.83 -19.57
N TYR A 48 18.87 -3.73 -18.64
CA TYR A 48 18.84 -2.68 -17.61
C TYR A 48 19.03 -1.29 -18.23
N PRO A 49 18.28 -0.27 -17.73
CA PRO A 49 18.40 1.06 -18.29
C PRO A 49 19.80 1.64 -18.05
N PRO A 50 20.34 2.41 -19.03
CA PRO A 50 21.63 3.07 -18.86
C PRO A 50 21.70 3.92 -17.60
N GLY A 51 22.78 3.81 -16.84
CA GLY A 51 22.98 4.58 -15.60
C GLY A 51 22.38 3.96 -14.34
N VAL A 52 21.64 2.84 -14.45
CA VAL A 52 21.16 2.10 -13.29
C VAL A 52 22.02 0.86 -13.06
N ASP A 53 22.64 0.78 -11.89
CA ASP A 53 23.42 -0.38 -11.46
C ASP A 53 22.57 -1.29 -10.58
N TRP A 54 22.32 -2.52 -11.02
CA TRP A 54 21.58 -3.50 -10.24
C TRP A 54 22.31 -3.89 -8.95
N GLY A 55 23.64 -3.91 -8.98
CA GLY A 55 24.49 -4.27 -7.84
C GLY A 55 24.66 -3.15 -6.80
N ALA A 56 24.22 -1.93 -7.10
CA ALA A 56 24.27 -0.81 -6.16
C ALA A 56 23.24 -0.99 -5.03
N LEU A 57 23.60 -1.78 -4.02
CA LEU A 57 22.74 -2.01 -2.87
C LEU A 57 22.69 -0.77 -1.97
N PRO A 58 21.49 -0.34 -1.55
CA PRO A 58 21.34 0.77 -0.63
C PRO A 58 21.93 0.45 0.75
N VAL A 59 22.61 1.43 1.34
CA VAL A 59 23.06 1.34 2.73
C VAL A 59 21.82 1.40 3.64
N PRO A 60 21.64 0.40 4.53
CA PRO A 60 20.52 0.42 5.46
C PRO A 60 20.51 1.68 6.33
N ALA A 61 19.39 2.41 6.34
CA ALA A 61 19.20 3.63 7.10
C ALA A 61 17.86 3.60 7.86
N THR A 62 17.60 4.62 8.67
CA THR A 62 16.29 4.81 9.27
C THR A 62 15.52 5.93 8.57
N LEU A 63 14.18 5.83 8.55
CA LEU A 63 13.33 6.88 7.98
C LEU A 63 13.48 8.25 8.68
N PRO A 64 13.65 8.31 10.02
CA PRO A 64 14.01 9.57 10.69
C PRO A 64 15.34 10.17 10.22
N GLU A 65 16.36 9.36 9.95
CA GLU A 65 17.64 9.82 9.37
C GLU A 65 17.46 10.34 7.95
N MET A 66 16.70 9.64 7.12
CA MET A 66 16.36 10.10 5.77
C MET A 66 15.71 11.48 5.80
N LEU A 67 14.68 11.68 6.67
CA LEU A 67 14.04 12.99 6.81
C LEU A 67 15.03 14.05 7.34
N ARG A 68 15.87 13.73 8.31
CA ARG A 68 16.90 14.64 8.83
C ARG A 68 17.87 15.11 7.74
N HIS A 69 18.30 14.18 6.85
CA HIS A 69 19.13 14.50 5.71
C HIS A 69 18.40 15.40 4.71
N ALA A 70 17.13 15.10 4.41
CA ALA A 70 16.31 15.94 3.52
C ALA A 70 16.11 17.36 4.11
N VAL A 71 15.83 17.49 5.40
CA VAL A 71 15.70 18.78 6.10
C VAL A 71 17.02 19.58 6.07
N ALA A 72 18.15 18.91 6.32
CA ALA A 72 19.45 19.57 6.29
C ALA A 72 19.82 20.06 4.89
N ARG A 73 19.46 19.29 3.84
CA ARG A 73 19.82 19.60 2.45
C ARG A 73 18.88 20.60 1.79
N PHE A 74 17.57 20.52 2.09
CA PHE A 74 16.52 21.28 1.37
C PHE A 74 15.78 22.30 2.26
N GLY A 75 16.22 22.56 3.47
CA GLY A 75 15.58 23.31 4.56
C GLY A 75 14.53 24.35 4.16
N GLU A 76 14.91 25.37 3.41
CA GLU A 76 14.01 26.47 3.01
C GLU A 76 13.16 26.17 1.77
N ARG A 77 13.38 25.02 1.11
CA ARG A 77 12.57 24.66 -0.06
C ARG A 77 11.15 24.28 0.34
N PRO A 78 10.15 24.52 -0.54
CA PRO A 78 8.81 23.99 -0.36
C PRO A 78 8.83 22.46 -0.22
N CYS A 79 8.13 21.95 0.80
CA CYS A 79 8.06 20.52 1.12
C CYS A 79 6.66 19.97 0.92
N LEU A 80 5.66 20.60 1.56
CA LEU A 80 4.27 20.19 1.46
C LEU A 80 3.42 21.36 1.02
N ASP A 81 2.39 21.07 0.23
CA ASP A 81 1.29 21.98 -0.05
C ASP A 81 -0.05 21.28 0.21
N PHE A 82 -0.92 21.90 1.00
CA PHE A 82 -2.25 21.42 1.27
C PHE A 82 -3.29 22.50 1.03
N PHE A 83 -4.00 22.44 -0.08
CA PHE A 83 -5.00 23.42 -0.51
C PHE A 83 -4.52 24.88 -0.53
N GLY A 84 -3.21 25.11 -0.65
CA GLY A 84 -2.57 26.43 -0.70
C GLY A 84 -1.89 26.85 0.59
N ARG A 85 -1.92 26.05 1.65
CA ARG A 85 -1.02 26.20 2.79
C ARG A 85 0.25 25.41 2.51
N GLY A 86 1.40 26.07 2.54
CA GLY A 86 2.71 25.48 2.31
C GLY A 86 3.48 25.24 3.61
N TRP A 87 4.39 24.27 3.58
CA TRP A 87 5.44 24.03 4.57
C TRP A 87 6.77 23.90 3.87
N THR A 88 7.82 24.45 4.46
CA THR A 88 9.20 24.15 4.07
C THR A 88 9.68 22.87 4.74
N TYR A 89 10.80 22.30 4.26
CA TYR A 89 11.45 21.15 4.90
C TYR A 89 11.84 21.47 6.36
N ALA A 90 12.37 22.67 6.62
CA ALA A 90 12.72 23.12 7.98
C ALA A 90 11.49 23.20 8.89
N GLN A 91 10.36 23.71 8.39
CA GLN A 91 9.11 23.77 9.16
C GLN A 91 8.55 22.37 9.45
N LEU A 92 8.61 21.46 8.45
CA LEU A 92 8.22 20.06 8.66
C LEU A 92 9.10 19.41 9.74
N GLY A 93 10.42 19.52 9.62
CA GLY A 93 11.36 18.96 10.58
C GLY A 93 11.11 19.46 12.01
N ALA A 94 10.93 20.77 12.19
CA ALA A 94 10.64 21.36 13.48
C ALA A 94 9.31 20.87 14.10
N GLN A 95 8.27 20.68 13.27
CA GLN A 95 7.00 20.13 13.74
C GLN A 95 7.10 18.65 14.09
N VAL A 96 7.85 17.87 13.31
CA VAL A 96 8.13 16.46 13.58
C VAL A 96 8.86 16.32 14.92
N ASP A 97 9.85 17.16 15.19
CA ASP A 97 10.64 17.13 16.43
C ASP A 97 9.78 17.40 17.67
N ARG A 98 8.91 18.41 17.60
CA ARG A 98 7.97 18.75 18.68
C ARG A 98 6.92 17.65 18.88
N ALA A 99 6.33 17.17 17.79
CA ALA A 99 5.35 16.10 17.86
C ALA A 99 5.95 14.80 18.38
N ALA A 100 7.21 14.49 18.06
CA ALA A 100 7.91 13.30 18.57
C ALA A 100 8.04 13.35 20.10
N GLU A 101 8.43 14.50 20.66
CA GLU A 101 8.42 14.69 22.14
C GLU A 101 7.00 14.62 22.70
N GLY A 102 6.01 15.18 22.00
CA GLY A 102 4.60 15.08 22.39
C GLY A 102 4.14 13.62 22.47
N PHE A 103 4.44 12.81 21.47
CA PHE A 103 4.15 11.36 21.49
C PHE A 103 4.90 10.64 22.61
N ARG A 104 6.16 10.99 22.86
CA ARG A 104 6.92 10.41 23.97
C ARG A 104 6.26 10.70 25.33
N ARG A 105 5.69 11.88 25.52
CA ARG A 105 4.92 12.25 26.73
C ARG A 105 3.61 11.48 26.84
N LEU A 106 2.98 11.12 25.72
CA LEU A 106 1.82 10.21 25.68
C LEU A 106 2.19 8.74 25.91
N GLY A 107 3.48 8.44 26.16
CA GLY A 107 3.94 7.09 26.48
C GLY A 107 4.47 6.31 25.28
N VAL A 108 4.63 6.91 24.11
CA VAL A 108 5.30 6.23 22.98
C VAL A 108 6.76 5.96 23.36
N ARG A 109 7.16 4.70 23.16
CA ARG A 109 8.51 4.18 23.38
C ARG A 109 8.87 3.27 22.22
N LYS A 110 10.11 2.79 22.17
CA LYS A 110 10.57 1.84 21.15
C LYS A 110 9.61 0.64 21.08
N GLY A 111 9.08 0.38 19.88
CA GLY A 111 8.12 -0.68 19.63
C GLY A 111 6.66 -0.38 20.01
N THR A 112 6.33 0.83 20.49
CA THR A 112 4.92 1.19 20.72
C THR A 112 4.17 1.40 19.41
N HIS A 113 3.06 0.70 19.23
CA HIS A 113 2.22 0.81 18.02
C HIS A 113 1.27 2.01 18.09
N VAL A 114 1.36 2.88 17.09
CA VAL A 114 0.53 4.08 16.94
C VAL A 114 -0.22 4.02 15.60
N GLY A 115 -1.54 4.01 15.66
CA GLY A 115 -2.40 4.00 14.48
C GLY A 115 -2.51 5.37 13.82
N LEU A 116 -2.39 5.42 12.49
CA LEU A 116 -2.72 6.60 11.70
C LEU A 116 -3.98 6.31 10.90
N CYS A 117 -5.10 6.94 11.27
CA CYS A 117 -6.41 6.74 10.66
C CYS A 117 -6.88 8.05 10.02
N MET A 118 -6.30 8.40 8.88
CA MET A 118 -6.62 9.64 8.17
C MET A 118 -6.18 9.59 6.70
N PRO A 119 -6.81 10.40 5.82
CA PRO A 119 -6.36 10.58 4.44
C PRO A 119 -5.10 11.44 4.38
N ASN A 120 -4.58 11.64 3.15
CA ASN A 120 -3.43 12.52 2.91
C ASN A 120 -3.68 13.93 3.46
N CYS A 121 -2.88 14.32 4.42
CA CYS A 121 -2.89 15.66 5.01
C CYS A 121 -1.56 15.91 5.73
N PRO A 122 -1.21 17.15 6.07
CA PRO A 122 0.03 17.45 6.78
C PRO A 122 0.17 16.73 8.12
N PHE A 123 -0.95 16.51 8.82
CA PHE A 123 -0.94 15.77 10.10
C PHE A 123 -0.51 14.32 9.94
N TYR A 124 -0.85 13.67 8.80
CA TYR A 124 -0.35 12.33 8.51
C TYR A 124 1.17 12.34 8.42
N VAL A 125 1.73 13.24 7.62
CA VAL A 125 3.18 13.32 7.38
C VAL A 125 3.93 13.60 8.69
N ILE A 126 3.48 14.59 9.47
CA ILE A 126 4.10 14.95 10.73
C ILE A 126 4.01 13.80 11.74
N SER A 127 2.83 13.17 11.88
CA SER A 127 2.63 12.04 12.81
C SER A 127 3.45 10.82 12.43
N TYR A 128 3.52 10.49 11.12
CA TYR A 128 4.30 9.37 10.60
C TYR A 128 5.76 9.47 11.04
N PHE A 129 6.41 10.58 10.75
CA PHE A 129 7.82 10.76 11.12
C PHE A 129 8.03 11.00 12.63
N ALA A 130 7.09 11.65 13.30
CA ALA A 130 7.17 11.90 14.73
C ALA A 130 7.08 10.61 15.56
N VAL A 131 6.17 9.70 15.18
CA VAL A 131 6.05 8.37 15.80
C VAL A 131 7.33 7.57 15.59
N LEU A 132 7.82 7.51 14.36
CA LEU A 132 9.07 6.82 14.03
C LEU A 132 10.26 7.42 14.79
N LYS A 133 10.37 8.75 14.88
CA LYS A 133 11.44 9.43 15.61
C LYS A 133 11.37 9.20 17.12
N ALA A 134 10.17 9.01 17.67
CA ALA A 134 9.97 8.61 19.06
C ALA A 134 10.26 7.12 19.33
N GLY A 135 10.63 6.35 18.29
CA GLY A 135 10.87 4.90 18.36
C GLY A 135 9.60 4.05 18.26
N GLY A 136 8.45 4.66 17.99
CA GLY A 136 7.20 3.94 17.80
C GLY A 136 7.12 3.26 16.43
N VAL A 137 6.15 2.37 16.29
CA VAL A 137 5.78 1.68 15.05
C VAL A 137 4.48 2.28 14.53
N VAL A 138 4.48 2.69 13.27
CA VAL A 138 3.26 3.19 12.63
C VAL A 138 2.39 2.03 12.18
N VAL A 139 1.10 2.08 12.50
CA VAL A 139 0.09 1.16 11.98
C VAL A 139 -0.86 1.95 11.10
N ASN A 140 -0.87 1.67 9.81
CA ASN A 140 -1.73 2.37 8.87
C ASN A 140 -3.16 1.81 8.88
N PHE A 141 -4.15 2.69 9.10
CA PHE A 141 -5.57 2.36 9.07
C PHE A 141 -6.26 3.05 7.91
N ASN A 142 -7.12 2.31 7.23
CA ASN A 142 -8.00 2.91 6.24
C ASN A 142 -9.12 3.68 6.95
N PRO A 143 -9.22 5.01 6.78
CA PRO A 143 -10.24 5.83 7.45
C PRO A 143 -11.67 5.55 6.99
N LEU A 144 -11.86 4.77 5.93
CA LEU A 144 -13.16 4.37 5.43
C LEU A 144 -13.68 3.07 6.06
N HIS A 145 -12.82 2.32 6.78
CA HIS A 145 -13.22 1.09 7.45
C HIS A 145 -14.34 1.30 8.47
N MET A 146 -15.18 0.30 8.59
CA MET A 146 -16.24 0.27 9.59
C MET A 146 -15.68 0.03 10.99
N PRO A 147 -16.40 0.37 12.07
CA PRO A 147 -15.91 0.23 13.45
C PRO A 147 -15.42 -1.18 13.80
N MET A 148 -16.06 -2.21 13.24
CA MET A 148 -15.67 -3.60 13.48
C MET A 148 -14.30 -3.93 12.87
N GLU A 149 -14.04 -3.46 11.64
CA GLU A 149 -12.76 -3.64 10.96
C GLU A 149 -11.64 -2.88 11.68
N LEU A 150 -11.90 -1.61 12.05
CA LEU A 150 -10.95 -0.80 12.82
C LEU A 150 -10.62 -1.46 14.16
N SER A 151 -11.63 -1.98 14.88
CA SER A 151 -11.45 -2.67 16.15
C SER A 151 -10.63 -3.96 15.98
N ALA A 152 -10.95 -4.76 14.97
CA ALA A 152 -10.25 -6.00 14.68
C ALA A 152 -8.77 -5.73 14.36
N GLN A 153 -8.50 -4.75 13.50
CA GLN A 153 -7.12 -4.37 13.15
C GLN A 153 -6.35 -3.80 14.35
N ALA A 154 -6.99 -2.93 15.16
CA ALA A 154 -6.35 -2.35 16.34
C ALA A 154 -6.00 -3.40 17.40
N ARG A 155 -6.84 -4.43 17.57
CA ARG A 155 -6.54 -5.58 18.45
C ARG A 155 -5.41 -6.45 17.87
N ALA A 156 -5.49 -6.78 16.59
CA ALA A 156 -4.49 -7.62 15.93
C ALA A 156 -3.10 -6.98 15.93
N SER A 157 -3.04 -5.65 15.87
CA SER A 157 -1.79 -4.89 15.92
C SER A 157 -1.38 -4.39 17.31
N ASP A 158 -2.12 -4.70 18.38
CA ASP A 158 -1.93 -4.08 19.71
C ASP A 158 -1.80 -2.54 19.66
N THR A 159 -2.57 -1.90 18.78
CA THR A 159 -2.54 -0.43 18.65
C THR A 159 -3.23 0.21 19.85
N ARG A 160 -2.51 1.04 20.61
CA ARG A 160 -3.01 1.67 21.83
C ARG A 160 -3.26 3.15 21.71
N ILE A 161 -2.60 3.82 20.76
CA ILE A 161 -2.76 5.24 20.45
C ILE A 161 -3.20 5.34 18.99
N MET A 162 -4.17 6.20 18.70
CA MET A 162 -4.60 6.43 17.30
C MET A 162 -4.71 7.93 17.02
N VAL A 163 -4.14 8.34 15.89
CA VAL A 163 -4.21 9.71 15.39
C VAL A 163 -5.32 9.78 14.33
N VAL A 164 -6.22 10.75 14.45
CA VAL A 164 -7.42 10.86 13.60
C VAL A 164 -7.77 12.32 13.34
N LEU A 165 -8.42 12.63 12.22
CA LEU A 165 -8.98 13.95 11.95
C LEU A 165 -10.31 14.17 12.72
N ASP A 166 -10.62 15.42 13.04
CA ASP A 166 -11.89 15.85 13.64
C ASP A 166 -13.07 15.88 12.62
N LEU A 167 -13.10 14.91 11.71
CA LEU A 167 -14.13 14.78 10.68
C LEU A 167 -15.04 13.58 10.96
N GLU A 168 -16.36 13.81 10.86
CA GLU A 168 -17.33 12.73 10.95
C GLU A 168 -17.49 12.00 9.59
N PRO A 169 -17.76 10.69 9.63
CA PRO A 169 -17.94 9.84 10.81
C PRO A 169 -16.64 9.23 11.37
N MET A 170 -15.48 9.64 10.90
CA MET A 170 -14.16 9.07 11.23
C MET A 170 -13.82 9.22 12.72
N LEU A 171 -13.99 10.45 13.26
CA LEU A 171 -13.70 10.73 14.68
C LEU A 171 -14.58 9.86 15.59
N GLU A 172 -15.88 9.81 15.32
CA GLU A 172 -16.85 9.03 16.11
C GLU A 172 -16.46 7.54 16.14
N ARG A 173 -16.14 6.97 14.97
CA ARG A 173 -15.71 5.57 14.84
C ARG A 173 -14.48 5.27 15.72
N VAL A 174 -13.48 6.14 15.69
CA VAL A 174 -12.24 5.95 16.47
C VAL A 174 -12.46 6.17 17.96
N LEU A 175 -13.21 7.20 18.36
CA LEU A 175 -13.59 7.43 19.77
C LEU A 175 -14.38 6.24 20.34
N GLY A 176 -15.22 5.61 19.50
CA GLY A 176 -15.95 4.40 19.86
C GLY A 176 -15.06 3.20 20.21
N LEU A 177 -13.78 3.19 19.82
CA LEU A 177 -12.80 2.13 20.14
C LEU A 177 -12.08 2.35 21.46
N LEU A 178 -12.22 3.52 22.11
CA LEU A 178 -11.55 3.79 23.38
C LEU A 178 -12.00 2.83 24.47
N ARG A 179 -11.06 2.33 25.23
CA ARG A 179 -11.33 1.58 26.47
C ARG A 179 -11.90 2.51 27.51
N ARG A 180 -13.06 2.16 28.04
CA ARG A 180 -13.81 2.96 29.02
C ARG A 180 -14.18 2.09 30.22
N PRO A 181 -14.42 2.68 31.42
CA PRO A 181 -15.08 1.97 32.49
C PRO A 181 -16.39 1.34 32.01
N GLY A 182 -16.59 0.05 32.25
CA GLY A 182 -17.74 -0.70 31.75
C GLY A 182 -17.65 -1.16 30.28
N ARG A 183 -16.58 -0.75 29.55
CA ARG A 183 -16.24 -1.20 28.20
C ARG A 183 -14.75 -1.52 28.12
N GLU A 184 -14.34 -2.48 28.94
CA GLU A 184 -12.94 -2.85 29.15
C GLU A 184 -12.29 -3.53 27.94
N ASP A 185 -13.09 -3.98 26.95
CA ASP A 185 -12.66 -4.67 25.75
C ASP A 185 -12.11 -3.74 24.64
N GLY A 186 -12.21 -2.42 24.80
CA GLY A 186 -11.69 -1.45 23.83
C GLY A 186 -10.18 -1.59 23.62
N PRO A 187 -9.69 -1.63 22.35
CA PRO A 187 -8.27 -1.80 22.05
C PRO A 187 -7.45 -0.54 22.35
N LEU A 188 -8.03 0.65 22.21
CA LEU A 188 -7.33 1.93 22.32
C LEU A 188 -7.25 2.42 23.78
N ARG A 189 -6.15 3.09 24.08
CA ARG A 189 -5.92 3.80 25.36
C ARG A 189 -5.99 5.30 25.19
N HIS A 190 -5.61 5.81 24.01
CA HIS A 190 -5.52 7.24 23.76
C HIS A 190 -5.83 7.59 22.31
N VAL A 191 -6.45 8.73 22.09
CA VAL A 191 -6.74 9.30 20.76
C VAL A 191 -6.11 10.67 20.65
N VAL A 192 -5.39 10.91 19.55
CA VAL A 192 -4.89 12.24 19.17
C VAL A 192 -5.77 12.78 18.05
N ALA A 193 -6.53 13.82 18.35
CA ALA A 193 -7.46 14.44 17.42
C ALA A 193 -6.82 15.63 16.69
N CYS A 194 -6.78 15.60 15.37
CA CYS A 194 -6.23 16.66 14.53
C CYS A 194 -7.35 17.53 13.97
N ARG A 195 -7.25 18.84 14.17
CA ARG A 195 -8.24 19.80 13.64
C ARG A 195 -8.02 20.05 12.15
N PHE A 196 -8.84 19.41 11.30
CA PHE A 196 -8.71 19.52 9.83
C PHE A 196 -8.62 20.97 9.34
N ALA A 197 -9.48 21.85 9.87
CA ALA A 197 -9.47 23.28 9.53
C ALA A 197 -8.12 23.95 9.84
N GLY A 198 -7.35 23.42 10.80
CA GLY A 198 -6.00 23.90 11.14
C GLY A 198 -4.95 23.60 10.07
N ALA A 199 -5.19 22.62 9.20
CA ALA A 199 -4.31 22.33 8.06
C ALA A 199 -4.56 23.24 6.85
N LEU A 200 -5.69 23.93 6.79
CA LEU A 200 -6.05 24.81 5.68
C LEU A 200 -5.43 26.22 5.82
N PRO A 201 -5.31 26.98 4.73
CA PRO A 201 -5.06 28.43 4.81
C PRO A 201 -6.09 29.11 5.73
N ALA A 202 -5.69 30.13 6.47
CA ALA A 202 -6.52 30.73 7.53
C ALA A 202 -7.97 31.05 7.10
N LEU A 203 -8.15 31.75 5.98
CA LEU A 203 -9.48 32.10 5.46
C LEU A 203 -10.30 30.86 5.04
N LYS A 204 -9.64 29.88 4.41
CA LYS A 204 -10.29 28.62 4.04
C LYS A 204 -10.68 27.82 5.28
N GLY A 205 -9.85 27.81 6.31
CA GLY A 205 -10.13 27.16 7.58
C GLY A 205 -11.34 27.75 8.31
N ILE A 206 -11.46 29.09 8.34
CA ILE A 206 -12.64 29.77 8.87
C ILE A 206 -13.89 29.41 8.04
N GLY A 207 -13.80 29.55 6.71
CA GLY A 207 -14.88 29.19 5.80
C GLY A 207 -15.34 27.74 5.94
N PHE A 208 -14.39 26.81 6.08
CA PHE A 208 -14.69 25.39 6.30
C PHE A 208 -15.46 25.16 7.62
N ARG A 209 -15.03 25.79 8.72
CA ARG A 209 -15.72 25.67 10.02
C ARG A 209 -17.16 26.18 9.96
N LEU A 210 -17.40 27.23 9.18
CA LEU A 210 -18.74 27.80 9.03
C LEU A 210 -19.61 26.95 8.09
N ALA A 211 -19.09 26.62 6.90
CA ALA A 211 -19.86 25.95 5.84
C ALA A 211 -20.04 24.44 6.09
N ARG A 212 -19.11 23.79 6.81
CA ARG A 212 -19.08 22.33 7.03
C ARG A 212 -19.17 21.95 8.50
N ARG A 213 -19.82 22.78 9.33
CA ARG A 213 -19.95 22.56 10.78
C ARG A 213 -20.53 21.17 11.12
N ALA A 214 -21.47 20.67 10.33
CA ALA A 214 -22.08 19.35 10.53
C ALA A 214 -21.12 18.18 10.20
N SER A 215 -20.04 18.43 9.47
CA SER A 215 -19.03 17.41 9.14
C SER A 215 -17.85 17.43 10.12
N ILE A 216 -17.84 18.34 11.10
CA ILE A 216 -16.80 18.45 12.11
C ILE A 216 -17.28 17.78 13.38
N GLY A 217 -16.58 16.75 13.80
CA GLY A 217 -16.88 16.02 15.01
C GLY A 217 -16.53 16.80 16.28
N THR A 218 -17.22 16.48 17.35
CA THR A 218 -16.97 17.08 18.66
C THR A 218 -15.86 16.35 19.37
N VAL A 219 -14.68 16.98 19.45
CA VAL A 219 -13.56 16.44 20.23
C VAL A 219 -13.85 16.65 21.73
N PRO A 220 -13.85 15.58 22.55
CA PRO A 220 -14.09 15.68 23.99
C PRO A 220 -12.97 16.47 24.69
N ARG A 221 -13.27 17.67 25.22
CA ARG A 221 -12.24 18.59 25.78
C ARG A 221 -11.72 18.20 27.15
N HIS A 222 -12.48 17.44 27.92
CA HIS A 222 -12.13 17.07 29.31
C HIS A 222 -11.87 15.57 29.47
N ASP A 223 -11.71 14.86 28.37
CA ASP A 223 -11.40 13.44 28.38
C ASP A 223 -9.90 13.23 28.44
N PRO A 224 -9.36 12.66 29.53
CA PRO A 224 -7.92 12.43 29.67
C PRO A 224 -7.35 11.47 28.64
N GLN A 225 -8.22 10.70 27.95
CA GLN A 225 -7.82 9.80 26.89
C GLN A 225 -7.81 10.45 25.49
N VAL A 226 -8.13 11.75 25.40
CA VAL A 226 -8.16 12.48 24.13
C VAL A 226 -7.28 13.72 24.22
N THR A 227 -6.32 13.82 23.31
CA THR A 227 -5.41 14.99 23.20
C THR A 227 -5.57 15.64 21.83
N LEU A 228 -5.57 16.96 21.77
CA LEU A 228 -5.50 17.66 20.50
C LEU A 228 -4.07 17.60 19.94
N PHE A 229 -3.94 17.42 18.63
CA PHE A 229 -2.63 17.36 17.97
C PHE A 229 -1.81 18.65 18.21
N ASP A 230 -2.47 19.81 18.27
CA ASP A 230 -1.81 21.09 18.52
C ASP A 230 -1.03 21.08 19.86
N THR A 231 -1.53 20.38 20.88
CA THR A 231 -0.86 20.23 22.18
C THR A 231 0.46 19.43 22.07
N LEU A 232 0.57 18.51 21.12
CA LEU A 232 1.83 17.81 20.85
C LEU A 232 2.91 18.78 20.33
N LEU A 233 2.50 19.78 19.57
CA LEU A 233 3.40 20.78 18.99
C LEU A 233 3.84 21.86 20.01
N GLU A 234 3.20 21.95 21.19
CA GLU A 234 3.62 22.80 22.30
C GLU A 234 4.83 22.23 23.05
N ALA A 235 5.12 20.93 22.87
CA ALA A 235 6.29 20.31 23.46
C ALA A 235 7.60 20.92 22.89
N PRO A 236 8.71 20.93 23.66
CA PRO A 236 10.01 21.26 23.11
C PRO A 236 10.40 20.25 22.03
N PRO A 237 11.35 20.57 21.14
CA PRO A 237 11.89 19.58 20.23
C PRO A 237 12.43 18.35 20.98
N LEU A 238 12.26 17.15 20.41
CA LEU A 238 12.83 15.94 20.98
C LEU A 238 14.37 16.10 20.99
N GLY A 239 14.95 16.02 22.19
CA GLY A 239 16.40 16.00 22.37
C GLY A 239 17.00 14.66 21.94
N ASP A 240 17.81 14.04 22.80
CA ASP A 240 18.32 12.69 22.60
C ASP A 240 17.14 11.70 22.59
N GLY A 241 16.73 11.31 21.39
CA GLY A 241 15.69 10.31 21.17
C GLY A 241 16.18 8.90 21.48
N PRO A 242 15.29 7.88 21.40
CA PRO A 242 15.71 6.50 21.53
C PRO A 242 16.67 6.11 20.40
N ALA A 243 17.60 5.20 20.69
CA ALA A 243 18.44 4.61 19.67
C ALA A 243 17.58 3.75 18.74
N ILE A 244 17.43 4.21 17.49
CA ILE A 244 16.69 3.52 16.43
C ILE A 244 17.71 2.95 15.46
N THR A 245 17.50 1.68 15.08
CA THR A 245 18.36 0.97 14.12
C THR A 245 17.60 0.65 12.84
N PRO A 246 18.27 0.43 11.71
CA PRO A 246 17.63 0.02 10.47
C PRO A 246 16.81 -1.28 10.60
N GLY A 247 17.20 -2.19 11.49
CA GLY A 247 16.49 -3.45 11.76
C GLY A 247 15.22 -3.30 12.61
N ASP A 248 14.98 -2.14 13.22
CA ASP A 248 13.77 -1.92 14.02
C ASP A 248 12.53 -1.85 13.11
N VAL A 249 11.40 -2.34 13.64
CA VAL A 249 10.12 -2.27 12.94
C VAL A 249 9.68 -0.82 12.82
N ALA A 250 9.44 -0.37 11.61
CA ALA A 250 8.95 0.97 11.33
C ALA A 250 7.43 1.00 11.12
N VAL A 251 6.90 0.04 10.34
CA VAL A 251 5.49 0.03 9.95
C VAL A 251 4.92 -1.38 10.04
N LEU A 252 3.72 -1.48 10.59
CA LEU A 252 2.84 -2.63 10.36
C LEU A 252 1.83 -2.25 9.30
N GLN A 253 1.96 -2.85 8.13
CA GLN A 253 1.09 -2.59 6.99
C GLN A 253 0.11 -3.74 6.80
N PHE A 254 -1.17 -3.50 7.09
CA PHE A 254 -2.19 -4.52 6.94
C PHE A 254 -2.62 -4.70 5.49
N THR A 255 -2.74 -5.96 5.08
CA THR A 255 -3.24 -6.35 3.76
C THR A 255 -4.60 -7.03 3.90
N GLY A 256 -5.44 -6.88 2.89
CA GLY A 256 -6.66 -7.67 2.77
C GLY A 256 -6.31 -9.13 2.48
N GLY A 257 -6.13 -9.93 3.53
CA GLY A 257 -5.77 -11.34 3.41
C GLY A 257 -6.78 -12.15 2.59
N THR A 258 -6.28 -13.17 1.90
CA THR A 258 -7.09 -14.13 1.13
C THR A 258 -8.04 -14.96 2.00
N THR A 259 -7.72 -15.08 3.29
CA THR A 259 -8.45 -15.83 4.32
C THR A 259 -9.54 -15.00 5.02
N GLY A 260 -9.76 -13.75 4.61
CA GLY A 260 -10.74 -12.84 5.24
C GLY A 260 -10.23 -12.15 6.52
N ARG A 261 -9.09 -12.55 7.08
CA ARG A 261 -8.45 -11.85 8.20
C ARG A 261 -7.30 -10.99 7.69
N PRO A 262 -7.29 -9.67 7.96
CA PRO A 262 -6.18 -8.82 7.58
C PRO A 262 -4.88 -9.26 8.29
N LYS A 263 -3.78 -9.39 7.54
CA LYS A 263 -2.45 -9.71 8.06
C LYS A 263 -1.57 -8.48 8.06
N GLY A 264 -0.83 -8.25 9.13
CA GLY A 264 0.09 -7.12 9.24
C GLY A 264 1.50 -7.50 8.77
N ALA A 265 1.92 -7.04 7.60
CA ALA A 265 3.31 -7.19 7.16
C ALA A 265 4.23 -6.33 8.04
N VAL A 266 5.29 -6.93 8.55
CA VAL A 266 6.30 -6.29 9.41
C VAL A 266 7.37 -5.68 8.52
N LEU A 267 7.35 -4.34 8.38
CA LEU A 267 8.29 -3.59 7.57
C LEU A 267 9.26 -2.83 8.48
N THR A 268 10.55 -3.15 8.36
CA THR A 268 11.61 -2.45 9.10
C THR A 268 11.98 -1.13 8.44
N HIS A 269 12.72 -0.29 9.16
CA HIS A 269 13.32 0.89 8.55
C HIS A 269 14.21 0.51 7.36
N ALA A 270 15.00 -0.57 7.48
CA ALA A 270 15.85 -1.05 6.39
C ALA A 270 15.06 -1.46 5.16
N ASN A 271 13.95 -2.20 5.32
CA ASN A 271 13.12 -2.60 4.17
C ASN A 271 12.58 -1.39 3.41
N LEU A 272 12.03 -0.41 4.15
CA LEU A 272 11.43 0.78 3.56
C LEU A 272 12.48 1.73 2.93
N THR A 273 13.63 1.90 3.58
CA THR A 273 14.71 2.74 3.01
C THR A 273 15.41 2.05 1.85
N ALA A 274 15.53 0.72 1.86
CA ALA A 274 16.03 -0.02 0.71
C ALA A 274 15.13 0.19 -0.51
N ASN A 275 13.82 0.01 -0.35
CA ASN A 275 12.89 0.20 -1.46
C ASN A 275 12.82 1.65 -1.93
N LEU A 276 12.91 2.60 -1.02
CA LEU A 276 13.06 4.01 -1.33
C LEU A 276 14.27 4.28 -2.25
N GLU A 277 15.45 3.75 -1.90
CA GLU A 277 16.66 3.95 -2.69
C GLU A 277 16.61 3.19 -4.03
N GLN A 278 16.03 1.99 -4.06
CA GLN A 278 15.75 1.25 -5.29
C GLN A 278 14.90 2.08 -6.25
N VAL A 279 13.83 2.72 -5.75
CA VAL A 279 12.97 3.61 -6.55
C VAL A 279 13.77 4.85 -6.99
N ARG A 280 14.60 5.44 -6.13
CA ARG A 280 15.42 6.61 -6.50
C ARG A 280 16.43 6.28 -7.58
N CYS A 281 17.12 5.15 -7.47
CA CYS A 281 18.04 4.67 -8.51
C CYS A 281 17.32 4.42 -9.84
N TRP A 282 16.11 3.84 -9.80
CA TRP A 282 15.34 3.57 -11.00
C TRP A 282 14.84 4.82 -11.70
N PHE A 283 14.41 5.82 -10.91
CA PHE A 283 13.96 7.12 -11.40
C PHE A 283 15.08 8.18 -11.33
N HIS A 284 16.30 7.79 -11.74
CA HIS A 284 17.49 8.67 -11.69
C HIS A 284 17.38 9.95 -12.53
N GLU A 285 16.43 10.00 -13.47
CA GLU A 285 16.08 11.20 -14.24
C GLU A 285 15.34 12.26 -13.40
N CYS A 286 14.92 11.94 -12.19
CA CYS A 286 14.32 12.91 -11.27
C CYS A 286 15.37 13.87 -10.74
N ARG A 287 15.02 15.16 -10.75
CA ARG A 287 15.91 16.25 -10.34
C ARG A 287 15.73 16.58 -8.87
N GLU A 288 16.77 16.32 -8.08
CA GLU A 288 16.71 16.60 -6.64
C GLU A 288 16.42 18.06 -6.33
N GLY A 289 15.45 18.30 -5.45
CA GLY A 289 14.99 19.61 -5.02
C GLY A 289 14.15 20.38 -6.06
N GLU A 290 13.93 19.85 -7.26
CA GLU A 290 13.17 20.53 -8.31
C GLU A 290 11.81 19.90 -8.61
N GLU A 291 11.62 18.64 -8.19
CA GLU A 291 10.41 17.91 -8.50
C GLU A 291 9.22 18.41 -7.67
N ARG A 292 8.04 18.28 -8.28
CA ARG A 292 6.76 18.46 -7.61
C ARG A 292 5.90 17.23 -7.83
N LEU A 293 5.54 16.58 -6.74
CA LEU A 293 4.78 15.36 -6.75
C LEU A 293 3.34 15.63 -6.35
N LEU A 294 2.37 15.18 -7.17
CA LEU A 294 0.96 15.25 -6.80
C LEU A 294 0.51 13.95 -6.13
N ALA A 295 0.29 14.02 -4.82
CA ALA A 295 -0.07 12.88 -4.00
C ALA A 295 -1.59 12.72 -3.91
N VAL A 296 -2.17 11.95 -4.83
CA VAL A 296 -3.60 11.59 -4.87
C VAL A 296 -3.86 10.25 -4.20
N LEU A 297 -2.91 9.30 -4.36
CA LEU A 297 -3.03 7.98 -3.74
C LEU A 297 -2.84 8.06 -2.23
N PRO A 298 -3.62 7.29 -1.44
CA PRO A 298 -3.62 7.41 0.01
C PRO A 298 -2.33 6.89 0.65
N PHE A 299 -1.72 7.67 1.55
CA PHE A 299 -0.50 7.32 2.27
C PHE A 299 -0.66 6.16 3.25
N PHE A 300 -1.88 5.84 3.67
CA PHE A 300 -2.12 4.63 4.46
C PHE A 300 -1.95 3.34 3.65
N HIS A 301 -1.72 3.45 2.34
CA HIS A 301 -1.33 2.33 1.47
C HIS A 301 0.17 2.42 1.16
N VAL A 302 0.88 1.29 1.27
CA VAL A 302 2.34 1.21 1.15
C VAL A 302 2.88 1.79 -0.15
N PHE A 303 2.16 1.68 -1.27
CA PHE A 303 2.59 2.24 -2.57
C PHE A 303 2.76 3.76 -2.49
N ALA A 304 1.74 4.47 -2.04
CA ALA A 304 1.84 5.92 -1.90
C ALA A 304 2.78 6.34 -0.76
N MET A 305 2.82 5.57 0.33
CA MET A 305 3.73 5.82 1.46
C MET A 305 5.20 5.77 1.01
N THR A 306 5.58 4.78 0.19
CA THR A 306 6.97 4.68 -0.30
C THR A 306 7.23 5.59 -1.48
N VAL A 307 6.42 5.50 -2.56
CA VAL A 307 6.73 6.17 -3.83
C VAL A 307 6.39 7.66 -3.81
N ALA A 308 5.31 8.05 -3.10
CA ALA A 308 4.91 9.46 -3.06
C ALA A 308 5.43 10.20 -1.83
N LEU A 309 5.34 9.61 -0.63
CA LEU A 309 5.76 10.29 0.59
C LEU A 309 7.28 10.15 0.81
N ASN A 310 7.77 8.92 1.03
CA ASN A 310 9.19 8.72 1.40
C ASN A 310 10.14 9.13 0.26
N ALA A 311 9.89 8.65 -0.96
CA ALA A 311 10.72 9.00 -2.11
C ALA A 311 10.60 10.49 -2.48
N GLY A 312 9.40 11.07 -2.43
CA GLY A 312 9.20 12.50 -2.65
C GLY A 312 10.02 13.36 -1.69
N LEU A 313 10.01 13.04 -0.39
CA LEU A 313 10.82 13.75 0.61
C LEU A 313 12.32 13.55 0.40
N ALA A 314 12.75 12.34 0.06
CA ALA A 314 14.16 12.04 -0.18
C ALA A 314 14.72 12.74 -1.42
N TRP A 315 13.90 12.95 -2.46
CA TRP A 315 14.27 13.79 -3.63
C TRP A 315 14.26 15.29 -3.35
N GLY A 316 13.79 15.75 -2.18
CA GLY A 316 13.59 17.18 -1.92
C GLY A 316 12.42 17.76 -2.71
N ALA A 317 11.46 16.93 -3.13
CA ALA A 317 10.30 17.37 -3.89
C ALA A 317 9.29 18.15 -3.05
N GLU A 318 8.54 19.06 -3.69
CA GLU A 318 7.32 19.60 -3.10
C GLU A 318 6.17 18.60 -3.30
N ILE A 319 5.58 18.09 -2.22
CA ILE A 319 4.45 17.16 -2.27
C ILE A 319 3.14 17.92 -2.14
N VAL A 320 2.36 17.94 -3.22
CA VAL A 320 1.01 18.52 -3.25
C VAL A 320 0.02 17.47 -2.79
N LEU A 321 -0.55 17.66 -1.61
CA LEU A 321 -1.41 16.69 -0.94
C LEU A 321 -2.86 16.87 -1.36
N LEU A 322 -3.49 15.80 -1.82
CA LEU A 322 -4.94 15.70 -2.00
C LEU A 322 -5.48 14.56 -1.13
N PRO A 323 -6.50 14.80 -0.28
CA PRO A 323 -7.07 13.76 0.59
C PRO A 323 -7.68 12.60 -0.19
N ARG A 324 -8.18 12.88 -1.37
CA ARG A 324 -8.76 11.95 -2.34
C ARG A 324 -8.77 12.56 -3.72
N TYR A 325 -8.97 11.74 -4.74
CA TYR A 325 -9.28 12.24 -6.07
C TYR A 325 -10.70 12.86 -6.08
N ASP A 326 -10.79 14.11 -6.44
CA ASP A 326 -11.98 14.74 -7.01
C ASP A 326 -11.53 15.71 -8.10
N GLN A 327 -12.28 15.77 -9.18
CA GLN A 327 -11.90 16.48 -10.40
C GLN A 327 -11.64 17.97 -10.18
N ALA A 328 -12.43 18.63 -9.33
CA ALA A 328 -12.32 20.06 -9.09
C ALA A 328 -11.04 20.41 -8.31
N SER A 329 -10.77 19.68 -7.23
CA SER A 329 -9.54 19.82 -6.43
C SER A 329 -8.31 19.43 -7.24
N PHE A 330 -8.39 18.36 -8.04
CA PHE A 330 -7.31 17.92 -8.91
C PHE A 330 -6.93 18.99 -9.94
N ARG A 331 -7.91 19.53 -10.70
CA ARG A 331 -7.67 20.62 -11.66
C ARG A 331 -7.16 21.90 -10.99
N THR A 332 -7.64 22.20 -9.78
CA THR A 332 -7.16 23.35 -9.01
C THR A 332 -5.69 23.16 -8.60
N ALA A 333 -5.32 21.94 -8.18
CA ALA A 333 -3.93 21.62 -7.85
C ALA A 333 -3.02 21.72 -9.08
N LEU A 334 -3.42 21.17 -10.24
CA LEU A 334 -2.69 21.28 -11.49
C LEU A 334 -2.41 22.74 -11.91
N ARG A 335 -3.40 23.62 -11.78
CA ARG A 335 -3.23 25.04 -12.13
C ARG A 335 -2.32 25.78 -11.16
N ARG A 336 -2.45 25.50 -9.87
CA ARG A 336 -1.75 26.24 -8.81
C ARG A 336 -0.33 25.75 -8.60
N LYS A 337 -0.13 24.46 -8.70
CA LYS A 337 1.11 23.73 -8.45
C LYS A 337 1.30 22.66 -9.52
N PRO A 338 1.66 23.02 -10.77
CA PRO A 338 1.86 22.05 -11.84
C PRO A 338 2.85 20.96 -11.43
N PRO A 339 2.43 19.67 -11.35
CA PRO A 339 3.30 18.60 -10.91
C PRO A 339 4.24 18.13 -12.02
N THR A 340 5.40 17.60 -11.63
CA THR A 340 6.33 16.93 -12.53
C THR A 340 6.22 15.41 -12.44
N LEU A 341 5.73 14.90 -11.28
CA LEU A 341 5.57 13.49 -10.98
C LEU A 341 4.12 13.19 -10.58
N LEU A 342 3.53 12.12 -11.13
CA LEU A 342 2.18 11.69 -10.81
C LEU A 342 2.12 10.16 -10.63
N PRO A 343 2.35 9.65 -9.41
CA PRO A 343 2.04 8.26 -9.08
C PRO A 343 0.52 8.03 -9.11
N GLY A 344 0.10 6.94 -9.74
CA GLY A 344 -1.32 6.64 -9.93
C GLY A 344 -1.62 5.15 -9.97
N VAL A 345 -2.90 4.88 -10.15
CA VAL A 345 -3.43 3.56 -10.50
C VAL A 345 -4.16 3.68 -11.85
N PRO A 346 -4.36 2.59 -12.61
CA PRO A 346 -4.98 2.68 -13.93
C PRO A 346 -6.31 3.43 -13.95
N THR A 347 -7.14 3.24 -12.91
CA THR A 347 -8.43 3.93 -12.77
C THR A 347 -8.31 5.44 -12.56
N LEU A 348 -7.22 5.91 -11.95
CA LEU A 348 -6.95 7.34 -11.83
C LEU A 348 -6.61 7.96 -13.18
N PHE A 349 -5.72 7.32 -13.95
CA PHE A 349 -5.34 7.80 -15.29
C PHE A 349 -6.56 7.83 -16.21
N LYS A 350 -7.39 6.77 -16.18
CA LYS A 350 -8.66 6.73 -16.90
C LYS A 350 -9.61 7.85 -16.48
N ALA A 351 -9.79 8.11 -15.18
CA ALA A 351 -10.64 9.18 -14.68
C ALA A 351 -10.15 10.59 -15.11
N ILE A 352 -8.84 10.79 -15.22
CA ILE A 352 -8.25 12.05 -15.71
C ILE A 352 -8.56 12.24 -17.21
N LEU A 353 -8.48 11.16 -18.01
CA LEU A 353 -8.83 11.15 -19.43
C LEU A 353 -10.32 11.42 -19.64
N ASP A 354 -11.19 10.64 -18.98
CA ASP A 354 -12.65 10.74 -19.09
C ASP A 354 -13.17 12.12 -18.65
N ALA A 355 -12.48 12.74 -17.70
CA ALA A 355 -12.76 14.12 -17.29
C ALA A 355 -12.40 15.16 -18.35
N GLY A 356 -11.79 14.81 -19.47
CA GLY A 356 -11.34 15.75 -20.51
C GLY A 356 -10.35 16.77 -19.96
N THR A 357 -9.37 16.34 -19.16
CA THR A 357 -8.37 17.25 -18.58
C THR A 357 -7.49 17.82 -19.71
N PRO A 358 -7.43 19.15 -19.90
CA PRO A 358 -6.69 19.73 -21.00
C PRO A 358 -5.19 19.40 -20.97
N ARG A 359 -4.60 19.09 -22.14
CA ARG A 359 -3.16 18.79 -22.27
C ARG A 359 -2.28 19.87 -21.62
N ALA A 360 -2.63 21.14 -21.76
CA ALA A 360 -1.89 22.25 -21.18
C ALA A 360 -1.78 22.17 -19.64
N MET A 361 -2.71 21.49 -18.95
CA MET A 361 -2.64 21.29 -17.51
C MET A 361 -1.76 20.09 -17.13
N LEU A 362 -1.55 19.15 -18.04
CA LEU A 362 -0.76 17.95 -17.84
C LEU A 362 0.67 18.08 -18.38
N SER A 363 0.97 19.12 -19.16
CA SER A 363 2.24 19.29 -19.87
C SER A 363 3.48 19.44 -18.97
N SER A 364 3.29 19.74 -17.67
CA SER A 364 4.37 19.76 -16.70
C SER A 364 4.75 18.37 -16.18
N VAL A 365 3.84 17.39 -16.31
CA VAL A 365 4.07 16.03 -15.85
C VAL A 365 5.09 15.36 -16.77
N ARG A 366 6.21 14.96 -16.20
CA ARG A 366 7.30 14.29 -16.91
C ARG A 366 7.18 12.78 -16.82
N PHE A 367 6.95 12.29 -15.62
CA PHE A 367 6.93 10.86 -15.31
C PHE A 367 5.70 10.47 -14.49
N CYS A 368 5.13 9.34 -14.86
CA CYS A 368 4.06 8.68 -14.13
C CYS A 368 4.44 7.23 -13.86
N ILE A 369 4.08 6.74 -12.68
CA ILE A 369 4.12 5.31 -12.37
C ILE A 369 2.71 4.82 -12.07
N SER A 370 2.26 3.82 -12.81
CA SER A 370 1.01 3.10 -12.55
C SER A 370 1.31 1.82 -11.79
N GLY A 371 0.65 1.61 -10.66
CA GLY A 371 0.84 0.41 -9.86
C GLY A 371 -0.45 -0.11 -9.26
N GLY A 372 -0.34 -1.28 -8.64
CA GLY A 372 -1.42 -1.87 -7.87
C GLY A 372 -2.51 -2.60 -8.66
N ALA A 373 -2.57 -2.43 -9.97
CA ALA A 373 -3.39 -3.20 -10.90
C ALA A 373 -2.71 -3.18 -12.28
N PRO A 374 -3.00 -4.16 -13.17
CA PRO A 374 -2.50 -4.16 -14.53
C PRO A 374 -2.89 -2.87 -15.27
N LEU A 375 -1.95 -2.29 -16.00
CA LEU A 375 -2.17 -1.09 -16.78
C LEU A 375 -2.69 -1.46 -18.18
N PRO A 376 -3.97 -1.17 -18.52
CA PRO A 376 -4.48 -1.42 -19.86
C PRO A 376 -3.70 -0.60 -20.90
N LEU A 377 -3.37 -1.24 -22.02
CA LEU A 377 -2.57 -0.66 -23.11
C LEU A 377 -3.20 0.63 -23.65
N GLU A 378 -4.53 0.61 -23.84
CA GLU A 378 -5.30 1.77 -24.27
C GLU A 378 -5.12 2.97 -23.29
N VAL A 379 -5.29 2.73 -22.00
CA VAL A 379 -5.13 3.77 -20.97
C VAL A 379 -3.71 4.35 -20.98
N LYS A 380 -2.69 3.50 -21.16
CA LYS A 380 -1.30 3.94 -21.26
C LYS A 380 -1.11 4.87 -22.46
N HIS A 381 -1.48 4.41 -23.66
CA HIS A 381 -1.30 5.18 -24.90
C HIS A 381 -2.06 6.50 -24.88
N ASP A 382 -3.35 6.46 -24.48
CA ASP A 382 -4.20 7.64 -24.44
C ASP A 382 -3.66 8.68 -23.44
N PHE A 383 -3.19 8.22 -22.27
CA PHE A 383 -2.65 9.14 -21.26
C PHE A 383 -1.31 9.76 -21.69
N GLU A 384 -0.41 8.98 -22.27
CA GLU A 384 0.85 9.47 -22.83
C GLU A 384 0.59 10.48 -23.98
N ALA A 385 -0.35 10.19 -24.88
CA ALA A 385 -0.76 11.11 -25.94
C ALA A 385 -1.38 12.42 -25.40
N ALA A 386 -2.21 12.31 -24.37
CA ALA A 386 -2.88 13.46 -23.77
C ALA A 386 -1.94 14.35 -22.93
N SER A 387 -0.94 13.79 -22.28
CA SER A 387 -0.04 14.51 -21.37
C SER A 387 1.33 14.82 -21.97
N GLY A 388 1.85 13.93 -22.80
CA GLY A 388 3.23 13.96 -23.30
C GLY A 388 4.26 13.40 -22.29
N CYS A 389 3.80 12.81 -21.17
CA CYS A 389 4.67 12.18 -20.18
C CYS A 389 5.05 10.74 -20.56
N VAL A 390 6.01 10.18 -19.83
CA VAL A 390 6.29 8.74 -19.84
C VAL A 390 5.49 8.09 -18.71
N LEU A 391 4.64 7.12 -19.06
CA LEU A 391 3.87 6.33 -18.10
C LEU A 391 4.43 4.91 -18.05
N VAL A 392 5.02 4.54 -16.90
CA VAL A 392 5.55 3.20 -16.66
C VAL A 392 4.63 2.38 -15.77
N GLU A 393 4.57 1.08 -16.01
CA GLU A 393 3.94 0.14 -15.08
C GLU A 393 4.96 -0.32 -14.04
N GLY A 394 4.58 -0.26 -12.77
CA GLY A 394 5.31 -0.79 -11.64
C GLY A 394 4.50 -1.85 -10.91
N TYR A 395 5.17 -2.89 -10.48
CA TYR A 395 4.60 -4.01 -9.73
C TYR A 395 5.24 -4.13 -8.35
N GLY A 396 4.39 -4.53 -7.41
CA GLY A 396 4.84 -4.84 -6.07
C GLY A 396 3.69 -5.24 -5.15
N LEU A 397 4.06 -5.59 -3.94
CA LEU A 397 3.16 -6.05 -2.90
C LEU A 397 3.57 -5.45 -1.56
N THR A 398 2.65 -5.41 -0.63
CA THR A 398 2.88 -4.83 0.71
C THR A 398 4.06 -5.51 1.40
N GLU A 399 4.19 -6.80 1.23
CA GLU A 399 5.21 -7.68 1.77
C GLU A 399 6.62 -7.37 1.23
N ALA A 400 6.73 -6.49 0.22
CA ALA A 400 8.00 -6.08 -0.39
C ALA A 400 8.24 -4.55 -0.40
N SER A 401 7.54 -3.75 0.39
CA SER A 401 7.79 -2.33 0.77
C SER A 401 7.53 -1.19 -0.25
N PRO A 402 6.84 -1.24 -1.39
CA PRO A 402 6.25 -2.37 -2.06
C PRO A 402 6.91 -2.76 -3.38
N VAL A 403 7.72 -1.89 -4.04
CA VAL A 403 8.08 -2.00 -5.47
C VAL A 403 9.14 -3.05 -5.68
N CYS A 404 8.82 -4.07 -6.49
CA CYS A 404 9.76 -5.11 -6.88
C CYS A 404 10.21 -4.97 -8.33
N PHE A 405 9.30 -4.55 -9.22
CA PHE A 405 9.52 -4.41 -10.65
C PHE A 405 9.01 -3.08 -11.14
N CYS A 406 9.64 -2.56 -12.16
CA CYS A 406 9.15 -1.39 -12.88
C CYS A 406 9.66 -1.40 -14.33
N ASN A 407 8.83 -0.94 -15.25
CA ASN A 407 9.30 -0.63 -16.59
C ASN A 407 10.28 0.54 -16.55
N PRO A 408 11.32 0.55 -17.41
CA PRO A 408 12.26 1.65 -17.49
C PRO A 408 11.62 2.97 -17.97
N LEU A 409 12.09 4.11 -17.42
CA LEU A 409 11.78 5.43 -17.98
C LEU A 409 12.54 5.68 -19.29
N VAL A 410 13.78 5.18 -19.37
CA VAL A 410 14.66 5.28 -20.53
C VAL A 410 15.01 3.86 -20.97
N GLY A 411 14.79 3.54 -22.22
CA GLY A 411 14.93 2.19 -22.77
C GLY A 411 13.58 1.60 -23.16
N GLU A 412 13.43 0.29 -23.09
CA GLU A 412 12.20 -0.39 -23.49
C GLU A 412 11.15 -0.37 -22.37
N ASN A 413 10.13 0.48 -22.51
CA ASN A 413 8.94 0.49 -21.68
C ASN A 413 7.90 -0.46 -22.28
N ARG A 414 8.00 -1.76 -21.95
CA ARG A 414 7.23 -2.86 -22.54
C ARG A 414 5.81 -2.92 -21.96
N ALA A 415 4.83 -2.54 -22.73
CA ALA A 415 3.43 -2.63 -22.33
C ALA A 415 2.98 -4.09 -22.11
N GLY A 416 2.14 -4.30 -21.09
CA GLY A 416 1.69 -5.65 -20.68
C GLY A 416 2.72 -6.43 -19.85
N SER A 417 3.91 -5.86 -19.65
CA SER A 417 4.92 -6.36 -18.73
C SER A 417 4.99 -5.50 -17.48
N ILE A 418 5.25 -6.11 -16.32
CA ILE A 418 5.55 -5.39 -15.09
C ILE A 418 6.99 -4.81 -15.06
N GLY A 419 7.75 -5.00 -16.14
CA GLY A 419 9.11 -4.52 -16.32
C GLY A 419 10.17 -5.47 -15.78
N LEU A 420 11.25 -4.87 -15.29
CA LEU A 420 12.45 -5.54 -14.77
C LEU A 420 12.51 -5.43 -13.25
N PRO A 421 13.20 -6.36 -12.55
CA PRO A 421 13.43 -6.26 -11.11
C PRO A 421 14.20 -4.98 -10.78
N LEU A 422 13.84 -4.30 -9.69
CA LEU A 422 14.59 -3.14 -9.19
C LEU A 422 15.99 -3.54 -8.68
N PRO A 423 16.93 -2.58 -8.52
CA PRO A 423 18.27 -2.85 -8.02
C PRO A 423 18.27 -3.71 -6.74
N GLY A 424 19.05 -4.81 -6.76
CA GLY A 424 19.14 -5.75 -5.63
C GLY A 424 17.91 -6.62 -5.37
N VAL A 425 16.91 -6.61 -6.27
CA VAL A 425 15.78 -7.55 -6.24
C VAL A 425 16.12 -8.74 -7.14
N GLU A 426 16.21 -9.91 -6.56
CA GLU A 426 16.29 -11.18 -7.29
C GLU A 426 14.88 -11.69 -7.58
N ALA A 427 14.70 -12.31 -8.72
CA ALA A 427 13.41 -12.82 -9.17
C ALA A 427 13.54 -14.20 -9.83
N GLU A 428 12.63 -15.09 -9.50
CA GLU A 428 12.52 -16.41 -10.11
C GLU A 428 11.07 -16.73 -10.43
N ILE A 429 10.86 -17.48 -11.50
CA ILE A 429 9.58 -18.16 -11.74
C ILE A 429 9.73 -19.57 -11.21
N ARG A 430 8.89 -19.97 -10.26
CA ARG A 430 8.95 -21.28 -9.62
C ARG A 430 7.72 -22.13 -9.92
N ALA A 431 7.90 -23.45 -9.91
CA ALA A 431 6.83 -24.36 -10.21
C ALA A 431 5.69 -24.26 -9.17
N LEU A 432 4.44 -24.30 -9.65
CA LEU A 432 3.26 -24.18 -8.78
C LEU A 432 3.11 -25.36 -7.83
N ASP A 433 3.53 -26.56 -8.25
CA ASP A 433 3.50 -27.82 -7.51
C ASP A 433 4.72 -28.02 -6.59
N ASP A 434 5.83 -27.35 -6.88
CA ASP A 434 7.07 -27.40 -6.10
C ASP A 434 7.75 -26.03 -6.04
N PRO A 435 7.46 -25.21 -5.02
CA PRO A 435 8.06 -23.88 -4.88
C PRO A 435 9.59 -23.86 -4.69
N GLY A 436 10.19 -25.03 -4.44
CA GLY A 436 11.66 -25.18 -4.40
C GLY A 436 12.32 -25.23 -5.78
N ARG A 437 11.54 -25.47 -6.85
CA ARG A 437 12.05 -25.68 -8.21
C ARG A 437 11.88 -24.43 -9.06
N ALA A 438 13.00 -23.79 -9.40
CA ALA A 438 13.03 -22.71 -10.39
C ALA A 438 12.76 -23.25 -11.81
N LEU A 439 12.06 -22.46 -12.61
CA LEU A 439 11.71 -22.74 -14.00
C LEU A 439 12.62 -21.96 -14.96
N LEU A 440 12.73 -22.44 -16.19
CA LEU A 440 13.46 -21.76 -17.24
C LEU A 440 12.69 -20.54 -17.78
N PRO A 441 13.41 -19.54 -18.36
CA PRO A 441 12.75 -18.43 -19.06
C PRO A 441 11.74 -18.94 -20.10
N GLY A 442 10.55 -18.32 -20.14
CA GLY A 442 9.43 -18.71 -21.00
C GLY A 442 8.45 -19.70 -20.35
N GLU A 443 8.83 -20.37 -19.27
CA GLU A 443 7.93 -21.25 -18.54
C GLU A 443 7.02 -20.45 -17.57
N ARG A 444 5.83 -20.97 -17.34
CA ARG A 444 4.81 -20.37 -16.47
C ARG A 444 4.88 -20.95 -15.06
N GLY A 445 4.96 -20.10 -14.05
CA GLY A 445 4.95 -20.52 -12.65
C GLY A 445 4.69 -19.35 -11.70
N GLU A 446 4.90 -19.56 -10.40
CA GLU A 446 4.76 -18.51 -9.39
C GLU A 446 5.97 -17.57 -9.42
N LEU A 447 5.70 -16.27 -9.51
CA LEU A 447 6.73 -15.26 -9.32
C LEU A 447 7.17 -15.25 -7.85
N CYS A 448 8.45 -15.48 -7.61
CA CYS A 448 9.08 -15.36 -6.31
C CYS A 448 10.15 -14.27 -6.34
N VAL A 449 10.27 -13.51 -5.25
CA VAL A 449 11.22 -12.39 -5.16
C VAL A 449 12.05 -12.46 -3.88
N ARG A 450 13.30 -12.02 -3.95
CA ARG A 450 14.20 -11.87 -2.80
C ARG A 450 14.91 -10.52 -2.89
N GLY A 451 15.05 -9.82 -1.77
CA GLY A 451 15.72 -8.52 -1.76
C GLY A 451 15.64 -7.82 -0.41
N PRO A 452 16.39 -6.73 -0.23
CA PRO A 452 16.44 -5.99 1.03
C PRO A 452 15.10 -5.31 1.39
N ASN A 453 14.21 -5.16 0.43
CA ASN A 453 12.88 -4.59 0.56
C ASN A 453 11.81 -5.58 1.07
N VAL A 454 12.12 -6.88 1.14
CA VAL A 454 11.17 -7.92 1.58
C VAL A 454 10.96 -7.86 3.09
N MET A 455 9.72 -7.98 3.53
CA MET A 455 9.29 -7.93 4.94
C MET A 455 9.98 -8.98 5.82
N GLN A 456 9.99 -8.77 7.14
CA GLN A 456 10.45 -9.80 8.09
C GLN A 456 9.44 -10.94 8.28
N GLY A 457 8.18 -10.73 7.96
CA GLY A 457 7.08 -11.69 8.12
C GLY A 457 5.77 -11.01 8.47
N TYR A 458 4.78 -11.79 8.85
CA TYR A 458 3.49 -11.28 9.33
C TYR A 458 3.47 -11.20 10.85
N TRP A 459 2.98 -10.08 11.38
CA TRP A 459 2.91 -9.81 12.81
C TRP A 459 2.05 -10.83 13.56
N GLY A 460 2.69 -11.59 14.48
CA GLY A 460 2.01 -12.61 15.26
C GLY A 460 1.56 -13.86 14.51
N GLU A 461 1.97 -14.02 13.23
CA GLU A 461 1.51 -15.10 12.35
C GLU A 461 2.70 -15.90 11.77
N PRO A 462 3.43 -16.68 12.60
CA PRO A 462 4.63 -17.40 12.15
C PRO A 462 4.33 -18.47 11.10
N GLU A 463 3.18 -19.16 11.20
CA GLU A 463 2.79 -20.17 10.23
C GLU A 463 2.48 -19.58 8.86
N GLU A 464 1.78 -18.44 8.83
CA GLU A 464 1.50 -17.72 7.58
C GLU A 464 2.77 -17.12 6.98
N THR A 465 3.71 -16.69 7.83
CA THR A 465 5.03 -16.24 7.40
C THR A 465 5.80 -17.37 6.71
N ALA A 466 5.86 -18.54 7.32
CA ALA A 466 6.55 -19.71 6.76
C ALA A 466 5.93 -20.23 5.45
N ARG A 467 4.64 -19.94 5.19
CA ARG A 467 3.98 -20.29 3.91
C ARG A 467 4.42 -19.41 2.75
N VAL A 468 4.86 -18.18 3.03
CA VAL A 468 5.20 -17.21 1.98
C VAL A 468 6.70 -16.91 1.92
N LEU A 469 7.41 -16.91 3.04
CA LEU A 469 8.87 -16.75 3.09
C LEU A 469 9.54 -18.13 3.09
N LEU A 470 10.16 -18.46 1.96
CA LEU A 470 10.83 -19.75 1.78
C LEU A 470 12.15 -19.79 2.55
N PRO A 471 12.68 -21.01 2.88
CA PRO A 471 13.94 -21.15 3.63
C PRO A 471 15.15 -20.52 2.94
N ASP A 472 15.14 -20.38 1.62
CA ASP A 472 16.20 -19.74 0.81
C ASP A 472 16.04 -18.21 0.70
N GLY A 473 15.06 -17.63 1.42
CA GLY A 473 14.81 -16.20 1.51
C GLY A 473 13.90 -15.62 0.42
N PHE A 474 13.41 -16.43 -0.50
CA PHE A 474 12.43 -15.95 -1.48
C PHE A 474 11.04 -15.79 -0.87
N LEU A 475 10.41 -14.67 -1.20
CA LEU A 475 9.01 -14.39 -0.91
C LEU A 475 8.16 -14.89 -2.08
N ARG A 476 7.21 -15.77 -1.80
CA ARG A 476 6.17 -16.18 -2.72
C ARG A 476 5.15 -15.04 -2.88
N THR A 477 4.96 -14.57 -4.10
CA THR A 477 4.05 -13.42 -4.33
C THR A 477 2.59 -13.84 -4.42
N GLY A 478 2.33 -15.11 -4.72
CA GLY A 478 1.00 -15.61 -5.05
C GLY A 478 0.52 -15.19 -6.44
N ASP A 479 1.38 -14.57 -7.24
CA ASP A 479 1.09 -14.16 -8.61
C ASP A 479 1.79 -15.11 -9.60
N VAL A 480 1.05 -15.57 -10.63
CA VAL A 480 1.59 -16.40 -11.71
C VAL A 480 2.15 -15.49 -12.79
N GLY A 481 3.38 -15.80 -13.22
CA GLY A 481 4.05 -15.02 -14.25
C GLY A 481 4.90 -15.88 -15.19
N ILE A 482 5.44 -15.20 -16.18
CA ILE A 482 6.41 -15.73 -17.15
C ILE A 482 7.54 -14.71 -17.23
N MET A 483 8.78 -15.15 -17.08
CA MET A 483 9.96 -14.32 -17.32
C MET A 483 10.47 -14.59 -18.73
N ALA A 484 10.60 -13.56 -19.54
CA ALA A 484 11.21 -13.64 -20.86
C ALA A 484 12.74 -13.85 -20.77
N PRO A 485 13.40 -14.34 -21.84
CA PRO A 485 14.87 -14.55 -21.83
C PRO A 485 15.68 -13.28 -21.54
N ASP A 486 15.13 -12.11 -21.75
CA ASP A 486 15.72 -10.80 -21.49
C ASP A 486 15.33 -10.20 -20.12
N GLY A 487 14.65 -10.99 -19.26
CA GLY A 487 14.34 -10.67 -17.88
C GLY A 487 13.04 -9.89 -17.65
N TYR A 488 12.33 -9.46 -18.70
CA TYR A 488 11.01 -8.85 -18.52
C TYR A 488 10.00 -9.88 -18.03
N VAL A 489 9.17 -9.48 -17.06
CA VAL A 489 8.15 -10.36 -16.48
C VAL A 489 6.76 -9.92 -16.89
N THR A 490 5.96 -10.87 -17.36
CA THR A 490 4.54 -10.71 -17.62
C THR A 490 3.74 -11.49 -16.58
N LEU A 491 2.82 -10.84 -15.90
CA LEU A 491 1.91 -11.53 -14.98
C LEU A 491 0.73 -12.12 -15.76
N VAL A 492 0.40 -13.34 -15.42
CA VAL A 492 -0.72 -14.08 -16.03
C VAL A 492 -1.97 -13.94 -15.17
N ASP A 493 -1.87 -14.25 -13.85
CA ASP A 493 -2.99 -14.14 -12.91
C ASP A 493 -2.50 -14.33 -11.46
N ARG A 494 -3.44 -14.35 -10.50
CA ARG A 494 -3.19 -14.74 -9.12
C ARG A 494 -3.51 -16.20 -8.89
N ILE A 495 -2.65 -16.91 -8.17
CA ILE A 495 -2.86 -18.34 -7.85
C ILE A 495 -4.25 -18.58 -7.24
N LYS A 496 -4.68 -17.71 -6.33
CA LYS A 496 -5.99 -17.80 -5.65
C LYS A 496 -7.20 -17.47 -6.52
N ASP A 497 -6.98 -16.81 -7.65
CA ASP A 497 -8.04 -16.39 -8.57
C ASP A 497 -8.15 -17.33 -9.77
N ILE A 498 -7.20 -18.29 -9.94
CA ILE A 498 -7.27 -19.33 -10.95
C ILE A 498 -8.58 -20.11 -10.80
N ILE A 499 -9.29 -20.28 -11.92
CA ILE A 499 -10.54 -21.02 -11.98
C ILE A 499 -10.22 -22.45 -12.40
N LEU A 500 -10.53 -23.41 -11.55
CA LEU A 500 -10.32 -24.83 -11.82
C LEU A 500 -11.50 -25.42 -12.59
N CYS A 501 -11.46 -25.26 -13.92
CA CYS A 501 -12.54 -25.67 -14.80
C CYS A 501 -12.23 -27.02 -15.47
N SER A 502 -12.96 -28.08 -15.12
CA SER A 502 -12.78 -29.43 -15.66
C SER A 502 -11.33 -29.94 -15.57
N GLY A 503 -10.60 -29.59 -14.50
CA GLY A 503 -9.20 -29.96 -14.28
C GLY A 503 -8.17 -29.08 -15.01
N PHE A 504 -8.61 -28.06 -15.72
CA PHE A 504 -7.74 -27.08 -16.37
C PHE A 504 -7.70 -25.77 -15.59
N ASN A 505 -6.53 -25.14 -15.57
CA ASN A 505 -6.36 -23.81 -15.03
C ASN A 505 -6.84 -22.77 -16.04
N VAL A 506 -7.95 -22.12 -15.75
CA VAL A 506 -8.45 -20.96 -16.50
C VAL A 506 -8.07 -19.68 -15.74
N TYR A 507 -7.51 -18.75 -16.46
CA TYR A 507 -6.97 -17.50 -15.93
C TYR A 507 -7.96 -16.35 -16.17
N PRO A 508 -8.61 -15.82 -15.11
CA PRO A 508 -9.55 -14.71 -15.21
C PRO A 508 -9.03 -13.52 -15.99
N ARG A 509 -7.76 -13.18 -15.82
CA ARG A 509 -7.14 -12.03 -16.48
C ARG A 509 -7.15 -12.15 -18.01
N ALA A 510 -6.92 -13.32 -18.57
CA ALA A 510 -6.98 -13.51 -20.01
C ALA A 510 -8.38 -13.20 -20.57
N ILE A 511 -9.41 -13.54 -19.80
CA ILE A 511 -10.81 -13.25 -20.16
C ILE A 511 -11.10 -11.75 -19.97
N GLU A 512 -10.62 -11.16 -18.88
CA GLU A 512 -10.73 -9.71 -18.59
C GLU A 512 -10.06 -8.89 -19.71
N GLU A 513 -8.86 -9.26 -20.14
CA GLU A 513 -8.14 -8.62 -21.24
C GLU A 513 -8.90 -8.73 -22.57
N ALA A 514 -9.47 -9.90 -22.88
CA ALA A 514 -10.32 -10.05 -24.06
C ALA A 514 -11.55 -9.14 -24.00
N LEU A 515 -12.20 -9.03 -22.84
CA LEU A 515 -13.35 -8.13 -22.64
C LEU A 515 -12.97 -6.65 -22.81
N TYR A 516 -11.80 -6.23 -22.35
CA TYR A 516 -11.32 -4.84 -22.49
C TYR A 516 -11.04 -4.45 -23.94
N THR A 517 -10.83 -5.40 -24.85
CA THR A 517 -10.70 -5.10 -26.29
C THR A 517 -12.05 -4.78 -26.97
N HIS A 518 -13.17 -4.95 -26.26
CA HIS A 518 -14.48 -4.55 -26.79
C HIS A 518 -14.70 -3.05 -26.61
N PRO A 519 -15.08 -2.29 -27.68
CA PRO A 519 -15.18 -0.82 -27.63
C PRO A 519 -16.16 -0.29 -26.59
N ASP A 520 -17.21 -1.04 -26.27
CA ASP A 520 -18.28 -0.64 -25.36
C ASP A 520 -18.06 -1.10 -23.92
N VAL A 521 -16.95 -1.76 -23.59
CA VAL A 521 -16.61 -2.18 -22.23
C VAL A 521 -15.83 -1.08 -21.53
N ALA A 522 -16.32 -0.59 -20.39
CA ALA A 522 -15.64 0.36 -19.53
C ALA A 522 -14.79 -0.33 -18.46
N ALA A 523 -15.29 -1.42 -17.87
CA ALA A 523 -14.58 -2.24 -16.91
C ALA A 523 -15.12 -3.66 -16.90
N ALA A 524 -14.26 -4.63 -16.59
CA ALA A 524 -14.64 -6.03 -16.46
C ALA A 524 -13.87 -6.70 -15.33
N THR A 525 -14.49 -7.68 -14.68
CA THR A 525 -13.82 -8.58 -13.74
C THR A 525 -14.41 -9.98 -13.86
N VAL A 526 -13.55 -10.99 -13.71
CA VAL A 526 -13.92 -12.40 -13.89
C VAL A 526 -13.58 -13.17 -12.63
N LEU A 527 -14.48 -14.08 -12.25
CA LEU A 527 -14.41 -14.89 -11.05
C LEU A 527 -14.80 -16.33 -11.34
N GLY A 528 -14.26 -17.28 -10.55
CA GLY A 528 -14.75 -18.65 -10.54
C GLY A 528 -16.12 -18.74 -9.87
N MET A 529 -17.08 -19.30 -10.56
CA MET A 529 -18.40 -19.66 -10.07
C MET A 529 -18.47 -21.17 -9.87
N PRO A 530 -19.00 -21.68 -8.74
CA PRO A 530 -19.21 -23.12 -8.57
C PRO A 530 -20.04 -23.72 -9.72
N ASP A 531 -19.56 -24.82 -10.28
CA ASP A 531 -20.21 -25.54 -11.36
C ASP A 531 -20.28 -27.04 -11.02
N PRO A 532 -21.48 -27.64 -10.95
CA PRO A 532 -21.65 -29.04 -10.54
C PRO A 532 -20.92 -30.04 -11.42
N TYR A 533 -20.71 -29.70 -12.70
CA TYR A 533 -20.06 -30.60 -13.67
C TYR A 533 -18.58 -30.31 -13.88
N ARG A 534 -18.19 -29.03 -13.86
CA ARG A 534 -16.84 -28.59 -14.18
C ARG A 534 -15.98 -28.30 -12.95
N GLY A 535 -16.56 -28.37 -11.74
CA GLY A 535 -15.95 -27.86 -10.51
C GLY A 535 -16.15 -26.36 -10.39
N GLU A 536 -15.53 -25.60 -11.28
CA GLU A 536 -15.76 -24.16 -11.44
C GLU A 536 -15.93 -23.80 -12.90
N SER A 537 -16.64 -22.69 -13.16
CA SER A 537 -16.75 -22.06 -14.49
C SER A 537 -16.52 -20.55 -14.37
N PRO A 538 -15.97 -19.89 -15.41
CA PRO A 538 -15.82 -18.44 -15.40
C PRO A 538 -17.16 -17.72 -15.37
N ALA A 539 -17.27 -16.67 -14.53
CA ALA A 539 -18.36 -15.71 -14.45
C ALA A 539 -17.79 -14.30 -14.65
N ALA A 540 -18.27 -13.57 -15.65
CA ALA A 540 -17.83 -12.24 -15.99
C ALA A 540 -18.84 -11.19 -15.54
N PHE A 541 -18.36 -10.15 -14.86
CA PHE A 541 -19.11 -8.94 -14.51
C PHE A 541 -18.56 -7.80 -15.33
N VAL A 542 -19.42 -7.17 -16.14
CA VAL A 542 -19.00 -6.18 -17.13
C VAL A 542 -19.75 -4.88 -16.91
N GLN A 543 -19.01 -3.78 -16.87
CA GLN A 543 -19.54 -2.43 -16.84
C GLN A 543 -19.47 -1.83 -18.24
N PRO A 544 -20.62 -1.55 -18.90
CA PRO A 544 -20.66 -0.88 -20.18
C PRO A 544 -20.15 0.57 -20.10
N ARG A 545 -19.68 1.11 -21.22
CA ARG A 545 -19.44 2.56 -21.33
C ARG A 545 -20.75 3.32 -21.27
N PRO A 546 -20.78 4.55 -20.74
CA PRO A 546 -21.98 5.37 -20.74
C PRO A 546 -22.55 5.57 -22.15
N GLY A 547 -23.83 5.22 -22.33
CA GLY A 547 -24.53 5.32 -23.61
C GLY A 547 -24.31 4.15 -24.58
N ALA A 548 -23.55 3.14 -24.21
CA ALA A 548 -23.40 1.93 -25.01
C ALA A 548 -24.64 1.02 -24.92
N SER A 549 -24.99 0.38 -26.04
CA SER A 549 -26.09 -0.59 -26.14
C SER A 549 -25.55 -2.03 -26.15
N LEU A 550 -24.71 -2.36 -25.17
CA LEU A 550 -24.04 -3.65 -25.07
C LEU A 550 -25.00 -4.70 -24.50
N THR A 551 -25.09 -5.87 -25.15
CA THR A 551 -25.88 -7.00 -24.65
C THR A 551 -24.98 -8.16 -24.22
N MET A 552 -25.54 -9.11 -23.45
CA MET A 552 -24.81 -10.33 -23.06
C MET A 552 -24.52 -11.21 -24.29
N GLU A 553 -25.44 -11.25 -25.25
CA GLU A 553 -25.31 -11.99 -26.50
C GLU A 553 -24.16 -11.46 -27.36
N ASP A 554 -24.00 -10.13 -27.44
CA ASP A 554 -22.87 -9.50 -28.15
C ASP A 554 -21.54 -9.90 -27.51
N LEU A 555 -21.46 -9.89 -26.19
CA LEU A 555 -20.26 -10.29 -25.47
C LEU A 555 -19.96 -11.78 -25.63
N HIS A 556 -20.97 -12.66 -25.60
CA HIS A 556 -20.76 -14.08 -25.85
C HIS A 556 -20.24 -14.34 -27.25
N ALA A 557 -20.82 -13.70 -28.27
CA ALA A 557 -20.36 -13.80 -29.64
C ALA A 557 -18.92 -13.27 -29.80
N PHE A 558 -18.65 -12.10 -29.24
CA PHE A 558 -17.33 -11.48 -29.27
C PHE A 558 -16.23 -12.35 -28.63
N LEU A 559 -16.51 -12.93 -27.46
CA LEU A 559 -15.57 -13.80 -26.76
C LEU A 559 -15.42 -15.18 -27.43
N ALA A 560 -16.44 -15.64 -28.15
CA ALA A 560 -16.38 -16.93 -28.85
C ALA A 560 -15.31 -16.96 -29.96
N GLU A 561 -14.97 -15.82 -30.53
CA GLU A 561 -13.92 -15.68 -31.53
C GLU A 561 -12.50 -15.59 -30.96
N ARG A 562 -12.39 -15.30 -29.64
CA ARG A 562 -11.12 -14.93 -28.97
C ARG A 562 -10.67 -15.90 -27.90
N LEU A 563 -11.61 -16.64 -27.32
CA LEU A 563 -11.35 -17.53 -26.19
C LEU A 563 -11.67 -18.97 -26.53
N SER A 564 -10.88 -19.89 -25.98
CA SER A 564 -11.17 -21.31 -26.07
C SER A 564 -12.50 -21.66 -25.36
N PRO A 565 -13.18 -22.77 -25.70
CA PRO A 565 -14.47 -23.14 -25.10
C PRO A 565 -14.46 -23.26 -23.56
N ILE A 566 -13.30 -23.56 -22.98
CA ILE A 566 -13.16 -23.70 -21.52
C ILE A 566 -13.01 -22.35 -20.80
N GLU A 567 -12.49 -21.34 -21.50
CA GLU A 567 -12.28 -19.98 -20.97
C GLU A 567 -13.52 -19.11 -21.11
N ARG A 568 -14.47 -19.49 -21.99
CA ARG A 568 -15.68 -18.69 -22.21
C ARG A 568 -16.53 -18.63 -20.94
N PRO A 569 -16.88 -17.40 -20.48
CA PRO A 569 -17.74 -17.25 -19.30
C PRO A 569 -19.08 -17.95 -19.50
N ARG A 570 -19.49 -18.71 -18.50
CA ARG A 570 -20.82 -19.34 -18.47
C ARG A 570 -21.89 -18.34 -18.01
N LEU A 571 -21.50 -17.37 -17.21
CA LEU A 571 -22.31 -16.24 -16.76
C LEU A 571 -21.64 -14.95 -17.21
N ILE A 572 -22.40 -14.10 -17.91
CA ILE A 572 -22.02 -12.70 -18.13
C ILE A 572 -23.10 -11.84 -17.49
N GLU A 573 -22.72 -10.88 -16.66
CA GLU A 573 -23.65 -9.97 -15.99
C GLU A 573 -23.22 -8.52 -16.24
N LEU A 574 -24.14 -7.73 -16.81
CA LEU A 574 -23.92 -6.29 -17.01
C LEU A 574 -24.29 -5.52 -15.74
N ARG A 575 -23.40 -4.62 -15.32
CA ARG A 575 -23.55 -3.77 -14.13
C ARG A 575 -23.30 -2.30 -14.48
N GLU A 576 -24.12 -1.41 -13.95
CA GLU A 576 -23.93 0.04 -14.10
C GLU A 576 -22.59 0.47 -13.47
N GLU A 577 -22.22 -0.13 -12.34
CA GLU A 577 -20.96 0.11 -11.66
C GLU A 577 -20.42 -1.18 -11.01
N LEU A 578 -19.11 -1.38 -11.11
CA LEU A 578 -18.42 -2.48 -10.44
C LEU A 578 -17.80 -1.99 -9.11
N PRO A 579 -17.87 -2.81 -8.04
CA PRO A 579 -17.34 -2.43 -6.73
C PRO A 579 -15.84 -2.18 -6.78
N ARG A 580 -15.38 -1.15 -6.03
CA ARG A 580 -13.99 -0.72 -5.99
C ARG A 580 -13.47 -0.60 -4.57
N THR A 581 -12.20 -0.89 -4.38
CA THR A 581 -11.50 -0.66 -3.13
C THR A 581 -11.24 0.85 -2.91
N ALA A 582 -10.85 1.23 -1.68
CA ALA A 582 -10.48 2.61 -1.35
C ALA A 582 -9.32 3.18 -2.19
N VAL A 583 -8.51 2.31 -2.79
CA VAL A 583 -7.41 2.68 -3.70
C VAL A 583 -7.82 2.62 -5.18
N GLY A 584 -9.11 2.45 -5.48
CA GLY A 584 -9.66 2.47 -6.84
C GLY A 584 -9.53 1.16 -7.63
N LYS A 585 -9.04 0.07 -7.03
CA LYS A 585 -9.00 -1.25 -7.68
C LYS A 585 -10.38 -1.88 -7.70
N LEU A 586 -10.70 -2.68 -8.75
CA LEU A 586 -11.92 -3.50 -8.74
C LEU A 586 -11.89 -4.50 -7.57
N SER A 587 -13.00 -4.57 -6.82
CA SER A 587 -13.15 -5.46 -5.67
C SER A 587 -13.81 -6.76 -6.09
N LYS A 588 -13.06 -7.87 -6.02
CA LYS A 588 -13.60 -9.22 -6.27
C LYS A 588 -14.34 -9.80 -5.05
N THR A 589 -14.22 -9.18 -3.88
CA THR A 589 -14.71 -9.76 -2.61
C THR A 589 -16.23 -9.79 -2.55
N GLU A 590 -16.88 -8.66 -2.83
CA GLU A 590 -18.35 -8.54 -2.82
C GLU A 590 -19.00 -9.42 -3.87
N LEU A 591 -18.46 -9.38 -5.11
CA LEU A 591 -18.95 -10.20 -6.21
C LEU A 591 -18.78 -11.70 -5.95
N ARG A 592 -17.68 -12.09 -5.29
CA ARG A 592 -17.45 -13.49 -4.89
C ARG A 592 -18.45 -13.95 -3.83
N GLN A 593 -18.83 -13.08 -2.90
CA GLN A 593 -19.86 -13.36 -1.92
C GLN A 593 -21.23 -13.52 -2.59
N GLU A 594 -21.61 -12.60 -3.49
CA GLU A 594 -22.86 -12.70 -4.26
C GLU A 594 -22.94 -14.01 -5.05
N LEU A 595 -21.84 -14.40 -5.74
CA LEU A 595 -21.81 -15.65 -6.48
C LEU A 595 -22.02 -16.89 -5.59
N ARG A 596 -21.40 -16.88 -4.38
CA ARG A 596 -21.57 -17.99 -3.41
C ARG A 596 -22.99 -18.07 -2.87
N GLU A 597 -23.64 -16.94 -2.63
CA GLU A 597 -25.01 -16.87 -2.15
C GLU A 597 -26.02 -17.34 -3.21
N ARG A 598 -25.80 -16.98 -4.48
CA ARG A 598 -26.67 -17.35 -5.62
C ARG A 598 -26.42 -18.79 -6.11
N HIS A 599 -25.19 -19.26 -6.02
CA HIS A 599 -24.75 -20.58 -6.45
C HIS A 599 -24.08 -21.32 -5.29
N PRO A 600 -24.82 -21.71 -4.24
CA PRO A 600 -24.25 -22.47 -3.14
C PRO A 600 -23.68 -23.78 -3.69
N ARG A 601 -22.46 -24.14 -3.27
CA ARG A 601 -21.89 -25.46 -3.58
C ARG A 601 -22.94 -26.50 -3.12
N GLY A 602 -23.50 -27.25 -4.06
CA GLY A 602 -24.44 -28.30 -3.73
C GLY A 602 -23.77 -29.19 -2.67
N GLY A 603 -24.45 -29.36 -1.52
CA GLY A 603 -23.94 -30.22 -0.46
C GLY A 603 -23.71 -31.61 -1.05
N ALA A 604 -22.50 -32.13 -0.85
CA ALA A 604 -22.18 -33.52 -1.09
C ALA A 604 -22.78 -34.36 0.03
#